data_58de75caf96e68a184a45b4dead7a3a5
#
_entry.id   58de75caf96e68a184a45b4dead7a3a5
#
_cell.length_a   1.000
_cell.length_b   1.000
_cell.length_c   1.000
_cell.angle_alpha   90.00
_cell.angle_beta   90.00
_cell.angle_gamma   90.00
#
_symmetry.space_group_name_H-M   'P 1'
#
loop_
_entity.id
_entity.type
_entity.pdbx_description
1 polymer ?
#
loop_
_entity_poly.entity_id
_entity_poly.type
_entity_poly.pdbx_seq_one_letter_code
_entity_poly.pdbx_strand_id
1 'polypeptide(L)'
;MKNKPTTTANIRILRQSFTSKSIEGEVSAGDFNWQFNWQFSNGQLLLEPPLGRALIQDALLRFLIKADYSLEPGGNYHFTVRAKF
;
A
#
# COMPACT_ATOMS: atom_id res chain seq x y z
N MET A 1 11.28 27.03 -9.90
CA MET A 1 10.18 26.15 -9.51
C MET A 1 10.65 25.14 -8.50
N LYS A 2 9.87 24.94 -7.47
CA LYS A 2 10.21 23.98 -6.44
C LYS A 2 9.43 22.70 -6.61
N ASN A 3 10.12 21.59 -6.66
CA ASN A 3 9.48 20.29 -6.68
C ASN A 3 9.20 19.85 -5.24
N LYS A 4 8.01 19.39 -4.98
CA LYS A 4 7.71 18.78 -3.70
C LYS A 4 8.47 17.46 -3.59
N PRO A 5 9.04 17.15 -2.42
CA PRO A 5 9.72 15.88 -2.25
C PRO A 5 8.72 14.73 -2.45
N THR A 6 9.16 13.73 -3.18
CA THR A 6 8.35 12.54 -3.41
C THR A 6 9.20 11.30 -3.17
N THR A 7 8.54 10.22 -2.79
CA THR A 7 9.17 8.93 -2.61
C THR A 7 8.34 7.90 -3.36
N THR A 8 9.01 7.03 -4.11
CA THR A 8 8.33 5.91 -4.75
C THR A 8 8.18 4.79 -3.74
N ALA A 9 6.95 4.40 -3.48
CA ALA A 9 6.65 3.26 -2.64
C ALA A 9 6.44 2.04 -3.52
N ASN A 10 6.94 0.90 -3.06
CA ASN A 10 6.83 -0.36 -3.79
C ASN A 10 5.92 -1.30 -3.02
N ILE A 11 5.05 -1.98 -3.75
CA ILE A 11 4.09 -2.93 -3.18
C ILE A 11 4.37 -4.30 -3.74
N ARG A 12 4.40 -5.29 -2.85
CA ARG A 12 4.46 -6.69 -3.23
C ARG A 12 3.25 -7.40 -2.66
N ILE A 13 2.45 -7.99 -3.54
CA ILE A 13 1.26 -8.72 -3.12
C ILE A 13 1.67 -10.15 -2.76
N LEU A 14 1.41 -10.54 -1.53
CA LEU A 14 1.77 -11.86 -1.03
C LEU A 14 0.62 -12.85 -1.15
N ARG A 15 -0.60 -12.38 -0.88
CA ARG A 15 -1.75 -13.26 -0.85
C ARG A 15 -3.02 -12.48 -1.18
N GLN A 16 -3.92 -13.15 -1.90
CA GLN A 16 -5.26 -12.64 -2.16
C GLN A 16 -6.26 -13.71 -1.81
N SER A 17 -7.27 -13.35 -1.03
CA SER A 17 -8.33 -14.28 -0.66
C SER A 17 -9.66 -13.79 -1.22
N PHE A 18 -10.24 -14.58 -2.12
CA PHE A 18 -11.56 -14.26 -2.66
C PHE A 18 -12.67 -14.55 -1.67
N THR A 19 -12.46 -15.53 -0.80
CA THR A 19 -13.44 -15.90 0.23
C THR A 19 -13.60 -14.79 1.26
N SER A 20 -12.49 -14.30 1.80
CA SER A 20 -12.51 -13.20 2.78
C SER A 20 -12.47 -11.83 2.12
N LYS A 21 -12.31 -11.77 0.80
CA LYS A 21 -12.23 -10.52 0.03
C LYS A 21 -11.16 -9.60 0.58
N SER A 22 -9.95 -10.15 0.71
CA SER A 22 -8.82 -9.42 1.28
C SER A 22 -7.55 -9.62 0.47
N ILE A 23 -6.65 -8.66 0.59
CA ILE A 23 -5.31 -8.73 0.01
C ILE A 23 -4.30 -8.46 1.12
N GLU A 24 -3.28 -9.31 1.20
CA GLU A 24 -2.17 -9.12 2.10
C GLU A 24 -0.90 -8.89 1.30
N GLY A 25 -0.04 -7.99 1.79
CA GLY A 25 1.19 -7.71 1.11
C GLY A 25 2.15 -6.88 1.94
N GLU A 26 3.20 -6.45 1.27
CA GLU A 26 4.21 -5.59 1.85
C GLU A 26 4.31 -4.30 1.05
N VAL A 27 4.58 -3.20 1.73
CA VAL A 27 4.83 -1.92 1.09
C VAL A 27 6.11 -1.34 1.69
N SER A 28 6.96 -0.77 0.84
CA SER A 28 8.19 -0.15 1.28
C SER A 28 8.34 1.23 0.67
N ALA A 29 8.87 2.16 1.46
CA ALA A 29 9.14 3.52 1.02
C ALA A 29 10.39 4.01 1.76
N GLY A 30 11.43 4.37 1.00
CA GLY A 30 12.71 4.70 1.59
C GLY A 30 13.26 3.54 2.39
N ASP A 31 13.61 3.77 3.65
CA ASP A 31 14.13 2.74 4.53
C ASP A 31 13.05 2.05 5.37
N PHE A 32 11.80 2.36 5.10
CA PHE A 32 10.69 1.86 5.88
C PHE A 32 9.95 0.73 5.17
N ASN A 33 9.50 -0.24 5.94
CA ASN A 33 8.74 -1.37 5.42
C ASN A 33 7.52 -1.59 6.30
N TRP A 34 6.39 -1.88 5.68
CA TRP A 34 5.15 -2.21 6.37
C TRP A 34 4.54 -3.46 5.76
N GLN A 35 3.86 -4.23 6.59
CA GLN A 35 2.95 -5.27 6.12
C GLN A 35 1.55 -4.70 6.11
N PHE A 36 0.75 -5.03 5.10
CA PHE A 36 -0.60 -4.51 5.01
C PHE A 36 -1.61 -5.61 4.79
N ASN A 37 -2.82 -5.34 5.26
CA ASN A 37 -3.98 -6.17 4.99
C ASN A 37 -5.10 -5.22 4.55
N TRP A 38 -5.63 -5.45 3.35
CA TRP A 38 -6.71 -4.64 2.78
C TRP A 38 -7.95 -5.50 2.65
N GLN A 39 -9.05 -5.05 3.24
CA GLN A 39 -10.34 -5.74 3.14
C GLN A 39 -11.28 -4.96 2.24
N PHE A 40 -11.68 -5.57 1.13
CA PHE A 40 -12.56 -4.93 0.16
C PHE A 40 -13.96 -4.68 0.71
N SER A 41 -14.45 -5.60 1.54
CA SER A 41 -15.85 -5.57 1.99
C SER A 41 -16.19 -4.35 2.84
N ASN A 42 -15.24 -3.88 3.64
CA ASN A 42 -15.47 -2.74 4.53
C ASN A 42 -14.50 -1.58 4.32
N GLY A 43 -13.61 -1.69 3.34
CA GLY A 43 -12.64 -0.65 3.05
C GLY A 43 -11.62 -0.44 4.15
N GLN A 44 -11.33 -1.46 4.93
CA GLN A 44 -10.40 -1.35 6.05
C GLN A 44 -8.99 -1.71 5.63
N LEU A 45 -8.05 -0.83 5.96
CA LEU A 45 -6.62 -1.04 5.69
C LEU A 45 -5.86 -1.06 7.02
N LEU A 46 -5.12 -2.15 7.24
CA LEU A 46 -4.26 -2.30 8.41
C LEU A 46 -2.82 -2.28 7.97
N LEU A 47 -1.99 -1.54 8.68
CA LEU A 47 -0.54 -1.45 8.45
C LEU A 47 0.22 -1.77 9.73
N GLU A 48 1.26 -2.58 9.59
CA GLU A 48 2.16 -2.95 10.67
C GLU A 48 3.61 -2.72 10.22
N PRO A 49 4.46 -2.08 11.00
CA PRO A 49 4.21 -1.46 12.31
C PRO A 49 3.46 -0.12 12.18
N PRO A 50 2.89 0.42 13.26
CA PRO A 50 2.13 1.67 13.17
C PRO A 50 3.00 2.91 12.99
N LEU A 51 4.27 2.80 13.23
CA LEU A 51 5.19 3.94 13.17
C LEU A 51 5.34 4.43 11.72
N GLY A 52 5.24 5.74 11.53
CA GLY A 52 5.47 6.37 10.24
C GLY A 52 4.42 6.08 9.17
N ARG A 53 3.28 5.50 9.55
CA ARG A 53 2.33 4.98 8.57
C ARG A 53 1.33 6.00 8.01
N ALA A 54 1.18 7.17 8.65
CA ALA A 54 0.07 8.07 8.31
C ALA A 54 0.03 8.46 6.84
N LEU A 55 1.16 8.90 6.29
CA LEU A 55 1.23 9.31 4.90
C LEU A 55 1.14 8.12 3.93
N ILE A 56 1.82 7.03 4.28
CA ILE A 56 1.80 5.86 3.42
C ILE A 56 0.43 5.19 3.41
N GLN A 57 -0.27 5.22 4.54
CA GLN A 57 -1.61 4.64 4.62
C GLN A 57 -2.57 5.34 3.68
N ASP A 58 -2.57 6.67 3.64
CA ASP A 58 -3.45 7.43 2.78
C ASP A 58 -3.17 7.15 1.30
N ALA A 59 -1.90 7.19 0.91
CA ALA A 59 -1.51 6.94 -0.47
C ALA A 59 -1.78 5.50 -0.90
N LEU A 60 -1.50 4.55 -0.01
CA LEU A 60 -1.76 3.14 -0.28
C LEU A 60 -3.25 2.87 -0.42
N LEU A 61 -4.06 3.48 0.45
CA LEU A 61 -5.51 3.33 0.39
C LEU A 61 -6.06 3.79 -0.95
N ARG A 62 -5.63 4.94 -1.43
CA ARG A 62 -6.04 5.45 -2.73
C ARG A 62 -5.63 4.52 -3.86
N PHE A 63 -4.41 4.01 -3.79
CA PHE A 63 -3.91 3.06 -4.79
C PHE A 63 -4.76 1.79 -4.82
N LEU A 64 -5.06 1.23 -3.65
CA LEU A 64 -5.83 -0.01 -3.55
C LEU A 64 -7.27 0.17 -4.05
N ILE A 65 -7.90 1.28 -3.73
CA ILE A 65 -9.25 1.58 -4.21
C ILE A 65 -9.28 1.68 -5.73
N LYS A 66 -8.29 2.36 -6.31
CA LYS A 66 -8.21 2.54 -7.75
C LYS A 66 -7.90 1.22 -8.45
N ALA A 67 -7.04 0.40 -7.87
CA ALA A 67 -6.66 -0.88 -8.45
C ALA A 67 -7.78 -1.91 -8.38
N ASP A 68 -8.62 -1.80 -7.36
CA ASP A 68 -9.72 -2.73 -7.12
C ASP A 68 -9.22 -4.17 -7.09
N TYR A 69 -9.77 -5.07 -7.90
CA TYR A 69 -9.38 -6.48 -7.92
C TYR A 69 -8.29 -6.80 -8.95
N SER A 70 -7.65 -5.79 -9.51
CA SER A 70 -6.63 -5.99 -10.55
C SER A 70 -5.28 -6.45 -10.03
N LEU A 71 -5.06 -6.43 -8.71
CA LEU A 71 -3.78 -6.83 -8.11
C LEU A 71 -3.70 -8.34 -8.01
N GLU A 72 -2.54 -8.89 -8.40
CA GLU A 72 -2.34 -10.33 -8.45
C GLU A 72 -1.30 -10.79 -7.42
N PRO A 73 -1.47 -11.97 -6.80
CA PRO A 73 -0.45 -12.53 -5.92
C PRO A 73 0.88 -12.69 -6.64
N GLY A 74 1.96 -12.33 -5.96
CA GLY A 74 3.30 -12.32 -6.55
C GLY A 74 3.60 -11.10 -7.39
N GLY A 75 2.62 -10.23 -7.62
CA GLY A 75 2.81 -9.02 -8.40
C GLY A 75 3.54 -7.94 -7.62
N ASN A 76 4.28 -7.11 -8.36
CA ASN A 76 4.98 -5.97 -7.81
C ASN A 76 4.43 -4.70 -8.45
N TYR A 77 4.08 -3.73 -7.60
CA TYR A 77 3.48 -2.48 -8.05
C TYR A 77 4.17 -1.33 -7.35
N HIS A 78 3.93 -0.11 -7.82
CA HIS A 78 4.50 1.07 -7.18
C HIS A 78 3.53 2.23 -7.26
N PHE A 79 3.71 3.17 -6.33
CA PHE A 79 2.98 4.44 -6.35
C PHE A 79 3.85 5.52 -5.73
N THR A 80 3.49 6.76 -5.98
CA THR A 80 4.27 7.91 -5.50
C THR A 80 3.61 8.51 -4.28
N VAL A 81 4.42 8.76 -3.25
CA VAL A 81 3.98 9.44 -2.04
C VAL A 81 4.61 10.83 -2.02
N ARG A 82 3.80 11.86 -1.79
CA ARG A 82 4.30 13.24 -1.70
C ARG A 82 4.90 13.52 -0.33
N ALA A 83 5.96 12.80 -0.02
CA ALA A 83 6.69 12.94 1.23
C ALA A 83 8.09 12.38 1.06
N LYS A 84 8.97 12.80 1.93
CA LYS A 84 10.32 12.25 1.98
C LYS A 84 10.40 11.26 3.13
N PHE A 85 10.84 10.07 2.82
CA PHE A 85 11.04 9.02 3.82
C PHE A 85 12.51 8.72 4.03
#